data_281c25fad612548c24860dade8e37852
#
_entry.id   281c25fad612548c24860dade8e37852
#
_cell.length_a   1.000
_cell.length_b   1.000
_cell.length_c   1.000
_cell.angle_alpha   90.00
_cell.angle_beta   90.00
_cell.angle_gamma   90.00
#
_symmetry.space_group_name_H-M   'P 1'
#
loop_
_entity.id
_entity.type
_entity.pdbx_description
1 polymer ?
#
loop_
_entity_poly.entity_id
_entity_poly.type
_entity_poly.pdbx_seq_one_letter_code
_entity_poly.pdbx_strand_id
1 'polypeptide(L)'
;MVKVIAGLMGSSVASGSVHMAQPEQLRAILTLLGKHGIRELDTARVYNDGQSEQHLGAIKDTVESCNLAVATKAPGFMPGLLSYDNIIRACNDSLAATKQKKFDLYYFHGPDRQTPLEESCRAMNQLHSEGKFDRFGVSNFRADEVHQIVDICRKNKWVIPSVYQGVYNPLLRAMEPVLLPVLRGYGMAFYAYSPLGGGFFSRSIDQLRTPPAGGRMDQMKVFQAIYVNEMSLELLQRLTETCDKAGVTVREAALRWLMHHSPLKEADGIILGASSETQMEQNLKACEGAALPQSVVDCFAEISSEYKAAGKDEMYCV
;
A
#
# COMPACT_ATOMS: atom_id res chain seq x y z
N MET A 1 15.16 6.01 8.81
CA MET A 1 14.22 4.90 9.14
C MET A 1 13.13 4.89 8.07
N VAL A 2 12.68 3.69 7.63
CA VAL A 2 11.57 3.57 6.67
C VAL A 2 10.31 4.24 7.24
N LYS A 3 9.57 4.98 6.42
CA LYS A 3 8.36 5.67 6.87
C LYS A 3 7.20 4.71 7.11
N VAL A 4 6.31 5.06 8.02
CA VAL A 4 5.00 4.40 8.15
C VAL A 4 3.93 5.34 7.59
N ILE A 5 3.08 4.81 6.73
CA ILE A 5 1.96 5.48 6.07
C ILE A 5 0.68 4.75 6.46
N ALA A 6 -0.37 5.46 6.78
CA ALA A 6 -1.63 4.82 7.13
C ALA A 6 -2.46 4.50 5.89
N GLY A 7 -2.71 3.21 5.66
CA GLY A 7 -3.56 2.71 4.58
C GLY A 7 -5.02 2.61 4.99
N LEU A 8 -5.89 3.30 4.26
CA LEU A 8 -7.32 3.39 4.53
C LEU A 8 -8.17 2.47 3.62
N MET A 9 -7.55 1.49 2.98
CA MET A 9 -8.28 0.43 2.29
C MET A 9 -8.96 -0.46 3.33
N GLY A 10 -10.14 -0.06 3.75
CA GLY A 10 -11.04 -0.88 4.58
C GLY A 10 -11.57 -2.08 3.79
N SER A 11 -12.38 -2.90 4.42
CA SER A 11 -13.21 -3.90 3.76
C SER A 11 -14.50 -3.24 3.26
N SER A 12 -15.08 -3.78 2.18
CA SER A 12 -16.31 -3.24 1.58
C SER A 12 -17.50 -3.35 2.54
N VAL A 13 -18.34 -2.31 2.59
CA VAL A 13 -19.61 -2.31 3.35
C VAL A 13 -20.58 -3.36 2.79
N ALA A 14 -20.54 -3.60 1.48
CA ALA A 14 -21.40 -4.57 0.80
C ALA A 14 -21.20 -6.01 1.31
N SER A 15 -20.05 -6.30 1.89
CA SER A 15 -19.70 -7.63 2.43
C SER A 15 -19.93 -7.77 3.94
N GLY A 16 -20.51 -6.77 4.61
CA GLY A 16 -20.80 -6.81 6.04
C GLY A 16 -19.60 -6.69 6.98
N SER A 17 -18.42 -6.41 6.45
CA SER A 17 -17.21 -6.22 7.25
C SER A 17 -17.01 -4.74 7.58
N VAL A 18 -17.23 -4.42 8.84
CA VAL A 18 -17.38 -3.07 9.38
C VAL A 18 -16.08 -2.59 10.03
N HIS A 19 -14.96 -2.59 9.28
CA HIS A 19 -13.72 -2.05 9.83
C HIS A 19 -13.32 -0.76 9.09
N MET A 20 -13.23 0.34 9.82
CA MET A 20 -13.11 1.72 9.30
C MET A 20 -14.32 2.17 8.45
N ALA A 21 -15.47 1.51 8.61
CA ALA A 21 -16.70 1.81 7.88
C ALA A 21 -17.50 2.97 8.51
N GLN A 22 -17.06 3.48 9.65
CA GLN A 22 -17.72 4.60 10.33
C GLN A 22 -16.70 5.72 10.58
N PRO A 23 -17.10 6.99 10.37
CA PRO A 23 -16.21 8.14 10.58
C PRO A 23 -15.59 8.18 11.99
N GLU A 24 -16.32 7.80 13.03
CA GLU A 24 -15.81 7.85 14.41
C GLU A 24 -14.69 6.83 14.68
N GLN A 25 -14.78 5.62 14.10
CA GLN A 25 -13.70 4.63 14.19
C GLN A 25 -12.44 5.13 13.47
N LEU A 26 -12.62 5.72 12.30
CA LEU A 26 -11.53 6.33 11.57
C LEU A 26 -10.92 7.49 12.35
N ARG A 27 -11.73 8.34 12.99
CA ARG A 27 -11.27 9.44 13.86
C ARG A 27 -10.34 8.94 14.97
N ALA A 28 -10.71 7.87 15.67
CA ALA A 28 -9.89 7.29 16.72
C ALA A 28 -8.53 6.82 16.19
N ILE A 29 -8.53 6.12 15.06
CA ILE A 29 -7.29 5.67 14.40
C ILE A 29 -6.43 6.85 13.96
N LEU A 30 -6.98 7.90 13.33
CA LEU A 30 -6.20 9.06 12.90
C LEU A 30 -5.62 9.84 14.09
N THR A 31 -6.35 9.90 15.19
CA THR A 31 -5.84 10.51 16.43
C THR A 31 -4.66 9.70 17.00
N LEU A 32 -4.75 8.38 17.00
CA LEU A 32 -3.65 7.49 17.40
C LEU A 32 -2.43 7.71 16.50
N LEU A 33 -2.62 7.71 15.17
CA LEU A 33 -1.54 7.95 14.20
C LEU A 33 -0.83 9.28 14.45
N GLY A 34 -1.61 10.34 14.69
CA GLY A 34 -1.08 11.67 15.02
C GLY A 34 -0.18 11.64 16.26
N LYS A 35 -0.54 10.88 17.32
CA LYS A 35 0.27 10.69 18.54
C LYS A 35 1.59 9.96 18.25
N HIS A 36 1.60 9.00 17.33
CA HIS A 36 2.81 8.30 16.89
C HIS A 36 3.63 9.03 15.83
N GLY A 37 3.29 10.29 15.52
CA GLY A 37 4.03 11.07 14.55
C GLY A 37 3.82 10.69 13.09
N ILE A 38 2.85 9.81 12.80
CA ILE A 38 2.49 9.46 11.43
C ILE A 38 1.77 10.64 10.79
N ARG A 39 2.16 10.98 9.55
CA ARG A 39 1.69 12.19 8.86
C ARG A 39 1.13 11.92 7.46
N GLU A 40 1.30 10.74 6.89
CA GLU A 40 0.84 10.41 5.54
C GLU A 40 -0.31 9.39 5.61
N LEU A 41 -1.43 9.69 4.91
CA LEU A 41 -2.59 8.82 4.72
C LEU A 41 -2.65 8.39 3.26
N ASP A 42 -2.94 7.11 3.02
CA ASP A 42 -3.15 6.55 1.69
C ASP A 42 -4.57 6.03 1.54
N THR A 43 -5.32 6.62 0.62
CA THR A 43 -6.66 6.18 0.22
C THR A 43 -6.77 6.03 -1.30
N ALA A 44 -7.93 5.69 -1.80
CA ALA A 44 -8.25 5.69 -3.23
C ALA A 44 -9.75 5.87 -3.46
N ARG A 45 -10.11 6.39 -4.63
CA ARG A 45 -11.49 6.62 -5.06
C ARG A 45 -12.35 5.36 -5.00
N VAL A 46 -11.75 4.19 -5.24
CA VAL A 46 -12.45 2.90 -5.27
C VAL A 46 -12.49 2.19 -3.91
N TYR A 47 -11.82 2.70 -2.87
CA TYR A 47 -11.78 2.03 -1.58
C TYR A 47 -13.12 2.12 -0.86
N ASN A 48 -13.53 1.00 -0.25
CA ASN A 48 -14.77 0.90 0.50
C ASN A 48 -15.99 1.39 -0.32
N ASP A 49 -16.09 0.92 -1.57
CA ASP A 49 -17.14 1.28 -2.53
C ASP A 49 -17.29 2.81 -2.72
N GLY A 50 -16.17 3.53 -2.67
CA GLY A 50 -16.09 4.98 -2.80
C GLY A 50 -16.33 5.76 -1.50
N GLN A 51 -16.61 5.09 -0.39
CA GLN A 51 -16.92 5.75 0.89
C GLN A 51 -15.69 6.19 1.67
N SER A 52 -14.50 5.61 1.42
CA SER A 52 -13.28 5.95 2.16
C SER A 52 -12.95 7.44 2.12
N GLU A 53 -13.07 8.07 0.97
CA GLU A 53 -12.85 9.51 0.81
C GLU A 53 -13.96 10.35 1.48
N GLN A 54 -15.22 9.90 1.45
CA GLN A 54 -16.33 10.58 2.10
C GLN A 54 -16.17 10.55 3.64
N HIS A 55 -15.70 9.44 4.20
CA HIS A 55 -15.41 9.33 5.63
C HIS A 55 -14.30 10.28 6.06
N LEU A 56 -13.22 10.44 5.25
CA LEU A 56 -12.20 11.46 5.49
C LEU A 56 -12.79 12.86 5.48
N GLY A 57 -13.68 13.15 4.52
CA GLY A 57 -14.39 14.43 4.46
C GLY A 57 -15.31 14.71 5.65
N ALA A 58 -15.90 13.66 6.23
CA ALA A 58 -16.74 13.78 7.43
C ALA A 58 -15.92 14.12 8.69
N ILE A 59 -14.65 13.72 8.74
CA ILE A 59 -13.72 13.98 9.86
C ILE A 59 -12.56 14.89 9.48
N LYS A 60 -12.80 15.81 8.55
CA LYS A 60 -11.79 16.76 8.05
C LYS A 60 -11.07 17.52 9.17
N ASP A 61 -11.81 17.90 10.22
CA ASP A 61 -11.29 18.53 11.43
C ASP A 61 -10.15 17.71 12.08
N THR A 62 -10.29 16.39 12.12
CA THR A 62 -9.26 15.50 12.66
C THR A 62 -8.07 15.39 11.71
N VAL A 63 -8.32 15.31 10.40
CA VAL A 63 -7.24 15.30 9.39
C VAL A 63 -6.38 16.56 9.53
N GLU A 64 -7.01 17.72 9.67
CA GLU A 64 -6.33 19.03 9.83
C GLU A 64 -5.61 19.14 11.17
N SER A 65 -6.28 18.81 12.28
CA SER A 65 -5.70 18.94 13.63
C SER A 65 -4.51 18.00 13.86
N CYS A 66 -4.50 16.83 13.22
CA CYS A 66 -3.37 15.89 13.26
C CYS A 66 -2.30 16.20 12.20
N ASN A 67 -2.48 17.23 11.37
CA ASN A 67 -1.59 17.62 10.27
C ASN A 67 -1.27 16.44 9.34
N LEU A 68 -2.32 15.77 8.86
CA LEU A 68 -2.22 14.57 8.02
C LEU A 68 -2.27 14.94 6.54
N ALA A 69 -1.24 14.53 5.80
CA ALA A 69 -1.14 14.65 4.36
C ALA A 69 -1.93 13.52 3.69
N VAL A 70 -2.84 13.84 2.78
CA VAL A 70 -3.71 12.86 2.13
C VAL A 70 -3.19 12.52 0.74
N ALA A 71 -2.97 11.22 0.50
CA ALA A 71 -2.75 10.67 -0.82
C ALA A 71 -4.00 9.95 -1.32
N THR A 72 -4.36 10.14 -2.60
CA THR A 72 -5.41 9.37 -3.26
C THR A 72 -5.04 9.05 -4.71
N LYS A 73 -5.93 8.35 -5.44
CA LYS A 73 -5.56 7.73 -6.72
C LYS A 73 -6.67 7.89 -7.76
N ALA A 74 -6.27 8.28 -8.98
CA ALA A 74 -7.11 8.10 -10.17
C ALA A 74 -7.35 6.61 -10.39
N PRO A 75 -8.59 6.16 -10.62
CA PRO A 75 -8.90 4.77 -10.94
C PRO A 75 -8.09 4.27 -12.14
N GLY A 76 -7.67 3.01 -12.10
CA GLY A 76 -6.93 2.34 -13.16
C GLY A 76 -7.44 0.91 -13.37
N PHE A 77 -6.64 0.07 -14.02
CA PHE A 77 -6.86 -1.36 -14.29
C PHE A 77 -7.93 -1.70 -15.34
N MET A 78 -8.70 -0.73 -15.79
CA MET A 78 -9.72 -0.94 -16.81
C MET A 78 -9.57 0.07 -17.94
N PRO A 79 -9.99 -0.29 -19.18
CA PRO A 79 -9.92 0.58 -20.34
C PRO A 79 -10.62 1.92 -20.12
N GLY A 80 -9.96 3.01 -20.52
CA GLY A 80 -10.47 4.38 -20.47
C GLY A 80 -10.45 5.04 -19.10
N LEU A 81 -10.09 4.33 -18.02
CA LEU A 81 -10.06 4.92 -16.68
C LEU A 81 -8.94 5.95 -16.50
N LEU A 82 -7.83 5.84 -17.24
CA LEU A 82 -6.76 6.84 -17.27
C LEU A 82 -6.86 7.81 -18.46
N SER A 83 -8.02 7.92 -19.12
CA SER A 83 -8.26 9.00 -20.10
C SER A 83 -8.19 10.37 -19.42
N TYR A 84 -7.83 11.38 -20.20
CA TYR A 84 -7.67 12.75 -19.70
C TYR A 84 -8.88 13.22 -18.89
N ASP A 85 -10.08 13.12 -19.47
CA ASP A 85 -11.31 13.61 -18.84
C ASP A 85 -11.65 12.82 -17.55
N ASN A 86 -11.41 11.50 -17.55
CA ASN A 86 -11.65 10.69 -16.37
C ASN A 86 -10.69 11.02 -15.22
N ILE A 87 -9.41 11.25 -15.48
CA ILE A 87 -8.44 11.67 -14.46
C ILE A 87 -8.85 13.01 -13.86
N ILE A 88 -9.18 14.01 -14.70
CA ILE A 88 -9.61 15.34 -14.24
C ILE A 88 -10.86 15.23 -13.38
N ARG A 89 -11.88 14.49 -13.85
CA ARG A 89 -13.12 14.27 -13.10
C ARG A 89 -12.85 13.56 -11.76
N ALA A 90 -12.12 12.44 -11.78
CA ALA A 90 -11.83 11.66 -10.59
C ALA A 90 -11.09 12.49 -9.52
N CYS A 91 -10.13 13.33 -9.90
CA CYS A 91 -9.43 14.22 -8.97
C CYS A 91 -10.39 15.22 -8.32
N ASN A 92 -11.23 15.88 -9.13
CA ASN A 92 -12.19 16.85 -8.60
C ASN A 92 -13.24 16.19 -7.69
N ASP A 93 -13.74 15.01 -8.05
CA ASP A 93 -14.66 14.22 -7.22
C ASP A 93 -13.98 13.82 -5.89
N SER A 94 -12.71 13.41 -5.92
CA SER A 94 -11.95 13.08 -4.72
C SER A 94 -11.71 14.28 -3.82
N LEU A 95 -11.39 15.46 -4.39
CA LEU A 95 -11.26 16.71 -3.63
C LEU A 95 -12.59 17.09 -2.95
N ALA A 96 -13.71 16.96 -3.66
CA ALA A 96 -15.03 17.23 -3.12
C ALA A 96 -15.40 16.23 -2.00
N ALA A 97 -15.16 14.93 -2.20
CA ALA A 97 -15.47 13.88 -1.23
C ALA A 97 -14.66 14.02 0.06
N THR A 98 -13.34 14.26 -0.06
CA THR A 98 -12.44 14.42 1.09
C THR A 98 -12.50 15.82 1.72
N LYS A 99 -13.15 16.77 1.07
CA LYS A 99 -13.17 18.20 1.42
C LYS A 99 -11.76 18.82 1.52
N GLN A 100 -10.77 18.22 0.85
CA GLN A 100 -9.43 18.75 0.78
C GLN A 100 -9.35 19.85 -0.30
N LYS A 101 -8.45 20.82 -0.12
CA LYS A 101 -8.15 21.82 -1.15
C LYS A 101 -7.17 21.28 -2.18
N LYS A 102 -6.24 20.42 -1.74
CA LYS A 102 -5.26 19.72 -2.55
C LYS A 102 -4.84 18.43 -1.87
N PHE A 103 -4.29 17.49 -2.64
CA PHE A 103 -3.64 16.30 -2.11
C PHE A 103 -2.13 16.52 -1.98
N ASP A 104 -1.50 15.84 -1.03
CA ASP A 104 -0.06 15.76 -0.98
C ASP A 104 0.48 14.90 -2.14
N LEU A 105 -0.21 13.80 -2.43
CA LEU A 105 0.23 12.83 -3.45
C LEU A 105 -0.98 12.29 -4.22
N TYR A 106 -0.92 12.35 -5.55
CA TYR A 106 -1.96 11.82 -6.43
C TYR A 106 -1.37 10.78 -7.37
N TYR A 107 -1.96 9.59 -7.41
CA TYR A 107 -1.43 8.44 -8.15
C TYR A 107 -2.24 8.10 -9.38
N PHE A 108 -1.59 7.45 -10.37
CA PHE A 108 -2.26 6.42 -11.15
C PHE A 108 -2.37 5.16 -10.30
N HIS A 109 -3.59 4.65 -10.05
CA HIS A 109 -3.83 3.49 -9.20
C HIS A 109 -3.27 2.19 -9.80
N GLY A 110 -3.28 2.10 -11.12
CA GLY A 110 -2.74 1.01 -11.91
C GLY A 110 -2.80 1.34 -13.40
N PRO A 111 -2.20 0.52 -14.26
CA PRO A 111 -2.14 0.77 -15.69
C PRO A 111 -3.53 0.69 -16.35
N ASP A 112 -3.72 1.53 -17.35
CA ASP A 112 -4.74 1.42 -18.37
C ASP A 112 -4.03 1.36 -19.73
N ARG A 113 -3.83 0.14 -20.23
CA ARG A 113 -3.02 -0.10 -21.44
C ARG A 113 -3.76 0.22 -22.75
N GLN A 114 -5.00 0.68 -22.68
CA GLN A 114 -5.77 1.14 -23.85
C GLN A 114 -5.75 2.66 -24.01
N THR A 115 -5.49 3.40 -22.95
CA THR A 115 -5.29 4.85 -23.01
C THR A 115 -3.81 5.17 -23.26
N PRO A 116 -3.47 6.03 -24.23
CA PRO A 116 -2.09 6.47 -24.44
C PRO A 116 -1.53 7.12 -23.18
N LEU A 117 -0.35 6.66 -22.71
CA LEU A 117 0.30 7.20 -21.51
C LEU A 117 0.53 8.72 -21.57
N GLU A 118 0.77 9.28 -22.78
CA GLU A 118 0.95 10.73 -22.96
C GLU A 118 -0.33 11.50 -22.63
N GLU A 119 -1.50 10.96 -22.96
CA GLU A 119 -2.80 11.56 -22.60
C GLU A 119 -2.97 11.59 -21.08
N SER A 120 -2.72 10.46 -20.41
CA SER A 120 -2.80 10.34 -18.96
C SER A 120 -1.82 11.28 -18.25
N CYS A 121 -0.56 11.32 -18.69
CA CYS A 121 0.46 12.21 -18.13
C CYS A 121 0.11 13.70 -18.33
N ARG A 122 -0.52 14.06 -19.46
CA ARG A 122 -1.01 15.42 -19.72
C ARG A 122 -2.08 15.82 -18.71
N ALA A 123 -3.01 14.94 -18.37
CA ALA A 123 -4.03 15.19 -17.35
C ALA A 123 -3.41 15.41 -15.98
N MET A 124 -2.42 14.58 -15.59
CA MET A 124 -1.70 14.76 -14.31
C MET A 124 -0.95 16.09 -14.28
N ASN A 125 -0.30 16.47 -15.36
CA ASN A 125 0.39 17.76 -15.43
C ASN A 125 -0.57 18.96 -15.34
N GLN A 126 -1.74 18.87 -15.95
CA GLN A 126 -2.78 19.89 -15.83
C GLN A 126 -3.21 20.07 -14.37
N LEU A 127 -3.56 18.97 -13.69
CA LEU A 127 -3.97 19.00 -12.29
C LEU A 127 -2.87 19.53 -11.36
N HIS A 128 -1.62 19.13 -11.61
CA HIS A 128 -0.47 19.63 -10.87
C HIS A 128 -0.28 21.15 -11.07
N SER A 129 -0.38 21.62 -12.32
CA SER A 129 -0.29 23.05 -12.64
C SER A 129 -1.41 23.88 -12.00
N GLU A 130 -2.58 23.29 -11.82
CA GLU A 130 -3.72 23.87 -11.10
C GLU A 130 -3.56 23.80 -9.56
N GLY A 131 -2.49 23.21 -9.04
CA GLY A 131 -2.24 23.06 -7.61
C GLY A 131 -3.18 22.09 -6.91
N LYS A 132 -3.71 21.09 -7.63
CA LYS A 132 -4.60 20.08 -7.06
C LYS A 132 -3.86 19.02 -6.24
N PHE A 133 -2.57 18.86 -6.48
CA PHE A 133 -1.69 17.98 -5.70
C PHE A 133 -0.23 18.46 -5.76
N ASP A 134 0.60 18.03 -4.81
CA ASP A 134 2.02 18.40 -4.73
C ASP A 134 2.94 17.36 -5.40
N ARG A 135 2.69 16.07 -5.22
CA ARG A 135 3.52 14.97 -5.75
C ARG A 135 2.73 14.06 -6.67
N PHE A 136 3.33 13.64 -7.77
CA PHE A 136 2.79 12.62 -8.67
C PHE A 136 3.33 11.24 -8.29
N GLY A 137 2.45 10.23 -8.24
CA GLY A 137 2.79 8.84 -7.98
C GLY A 137 2.24 7.88 -9.04
N VAL A 138 2.87 6.72 -9.15
CA VAL A 138 2.39 5.61 -9.99
C VAL A 138 2.32 4.33 -9.16
N SER A 139 1.41 3.42 -9.50
CA SER A 139 1.20 2.17 -8.75
C SER A 139 0.91 1.02 -9.71
N ASN A 140 1.52 -0.15 -9.48
CA ASN A 140 1.29 -1.38 -10.24
C ASN A 140 1.72 -1.35 -11.72
N PHE A 141 2.57 -0.42 -12.11
CA PHE A 141 3.16 -0.36 -13.46
C PHE A 141 4.42 -1.23 -13.53
N ARG A 142 4.68 -1.82 -14.71
CA ARG A 142 5.94 -2.52 -14.97
C ARG A 142 7.09 -1.52 -15.07
N ALA A 143 8.31 -2.02 -14.89
CA ALA A 143 9.53 -1.21 -14.97
C ALA A 143 9.68 -0.47 -16.31
N ASP A 144 9.34 -1.13 -17.43
CA ASP A 144 9.35 -0.52 -18.77
C ASP A 144 8.27 0.58 -18.91
N GLU A 145 7.10 0.39 -18.32
CA GLU A 145 6.05 1.41 -18.30
C GLU A 145 6.46 2.63 -17.45
N VAL A 146 7.17 2.42 -16.34
CA VAL A 146 7.74 3.53 -15.54
C VAL A 146 8.74 4.33 -16.36
N HIS A 147 9.62 3.67 -17.13
CA HIS A 147 10.52 4.37 -18.06
C HIS A 147 9.76 5.22 -19.05
N GLN A 148 8.72 4.66 -19.71
CA GLN A 148 7.89 5.39 -20.68
C GLN A 148 7.22 6.63 -20.06
N ILE A 149 6.63 6.51 -18.86
CA ILE A 149 6.01 7.62 -18.16
C ILE A 149 7.01 8.74 -17.89
N VAL A 150 8.19 8.39 -17.36
CA VAL A 150 9.25 9.38 -17.06
C VAL A 150 9.74 10.07 -18.33
N ASP A 151 9.95 9.33 -19.43
CA ASP A 151 10.43 9.88 -20.68
C ASP A 151 9.40 10.83 -21.32
N ILE A 152 8.11 10.46 -21.28
CA ILE A 152 7.00 11.34 -21.71
C ILE A 152 7.00 12.63 -20.88
N CYS A 153 7.06 12.52 -19.57
CA CYS A 153 7.04 13.68 -18.68
C CYS A 153 8.26 14.59 -18.92
N ARG A 154 9.46 14.02 -19.07
CA ARG A 154 10.70 14.79 -19.34
C ARG A 154 10.63 15.50 -20.69
N LYS A 155 10.24 14.80 -21.74
CA LYS A 155 10.11 15.36 -23.11
C LYS A 155 9.18 16.57 -23.13
N ASN A 156 8.07 16.50 -22.41
CA ASN A 156 7.05 17.55 -22.40
C ASN A 156 7.26 18.58 -21.27
N LYS A 157 8.28 18.45 -20.42
CA LYS A 157 8.55 19.29 -19.24
C LYS A 157 7.38 19.26 -18.24
N TRP A 158 6.76 18.11 -18.10
CA TRP A 158 5.65 17.85 -17.17
C TRP A 158 6.14 17.34 -15.82
N VAL A 159 5.24 17.35 -14.82
CA VAL A 159 5.51 16.79 -13.51
C VAL A 159 5.93 15.31 -13.64
N ILE A 160 7.07 14.97 -13.06
CA ILE A 160 7.62 13.60 -13.09
C ILE A 160 7.15 12.85 -11.84
N PRO A 161 6.76 11.56 -11.94
CA PRO A 161 6.42 10.80 -10.75
C PRO A 161 7.62 10.67 -9.80
N SER A 162 7.37 10.91 -8.53
CA SER A 162 8.37 10.87 -7.44
C SER A 162 8.16 9.72 -6.47
N VAL A 163 7.02 9.02 -6.56
CA VAL A 163 6.67 7.89 -5.72
C VAL A 163 6.12 6.75 -6.57
N TYR A 164 6.57 5.54 -6.28
CA TYR A 164 5.97 4.31 -6.78
C TYR A 164 5.34 3.55 -5.62
N GLN A 165 4.09 3.10 -5.78
CA GLN A 165 3.42 2.25 -4.81
C GLN A 165 3.27 0.83 -5.36
N GLY A 166 3.71 -0.19 -4.62
CA GLY A 166 3.66 -1.59 -5.06
C GLY A 166 3.53 -2.59 -3.93
N VAL A 167 3.11 -3.83 -4.27
CA VAL A 167 3.08 -4.92 -3.30
C VAL A 167 4.50 -5.27 -2.86
N TYR A 168 4.71 -5.38 -1.56
CA TYR A 168 6.00 -5.81 -1.04
C TYR A 168 5.89 -6.27 0.41
N ASN A 169 6.45 -7.43 0.70
CA ASN A 169 6.54 -8.00 2.05
C ASN A 169 7.61 -9.11 2.06
N PRO A 170 7.94 -9.73 3.20
CA PRO A 170 9.01 -10.73 3.28
C PRO A 170 8.87 -11.94 2.35
N LEU A 171 7.66 -12.23 1.83
CA LEU A 171 7.41 -13.33 0.90
C LEU A 171 7.41 -12.89 -0.57
N LEU A 172 6.79 -11.74 -0.88
CA LEU A 172 6.68 -11.19 -2.23
C LEU A 172 7.77 -10.15 -2.46
N ARG A 173 8.85 -10.54 -3.12
CA ARG A 173 10.09 -9.76 -3.32
C ARG A 173 10.52 -9.65 -4.78
N ALA A 174 9.72 -10.14 -5.74
CA ALA A 174 10.07 -10.16 -7.17
C ALA A 174 10.46 -8.79 -7.74
N MET A 175 9.96 -7.70 -7.15
CA MET A 175 10.28 -6.34 -7.58
C MET A 175 11.73 -5.90 -7.26
N GLU A 176 12.43 -6.56 -6.32
CA GLU A 176 13.76 -6.15 -5.90
C GLU A 176 14.80 -6.08 -7.04
N PRO A 177 14.97 -7.13 -7.86
CA PRO A 177 15.98 -7.10 -8.93
C PRO A 177 15.54 -6.31 -10.17
N VAL A 178 14.25 -6.09 -10.38
CA VAL A 178 13.71 -5.53 -11.63
C VAL A 178 13.28 -4.08 -11.48
N LEU A 179 12.45 -3.78 -10.49
CA LEU A 179 11.82 -2.47 -10.35
C LEU A 179 12.64 -1.53 -9.47
N LEU A 180 13.13 -1.99 -8.29
CA LEU A 180 13.86 -1.11 -7.38
C LEU A 180 15.05 -0.38 -8.03
N PRO A 181 15.91 -1.03 -8.87
CA PRO A 181 16.98 -0.33 -9.54
C PRO A 181 16.50 0.82 -10.44
N VAL A 182 15.36 0.62 -11.15
CA VAL A 182 14.73 1.63 -12.00
C VAL A 182 14.27 2.82 -11.17
N LEU A 183 13.55 2.56 -10.06
CA LEU A 183 13.08 3.61 -9.17
C LEU A 183 14.24 4.41 -8.56
N ARG A 184 15.31 3.73 -8.15
CA ARG A 184 16.52 4.38 -7.62
C ARG A 184 17.22 5.24 -8.67
N GLY A 185 17.26 4.80 -9.94
CA GLY A 185 17.80 5.59 -11.06
C GLY A 185 17.05 6.90 -11.30
N TYR A 186 15.76 6.94 -10.94
CA TYR A 186 14.94 8.14 -11.06
C TYR A 186 14.76 8.93 -9.75
N GLY A 187 15.33 8.46 -8.65
CA GLY A 187 15.13 9.08 -7.33
C GLY A 187 13.71 8.93 -6.79
N MET A 188 12.94 7.95 -7.29
CA MET A 188 11.60 7.67 -6.81
C MET A 188 11.63 6.92 -5.48
N ALA A 189 10.81 7.34 -4.53
CA ALA A 189 10.50 6.59 -3.32
C ALA A 189 9.60 5.37 -3.66
N PHE A 190 9.76 4.29 -2.90
CA PHE A 190 8.90 3.13 -2.98
C PHE A 190 8.02 3.00 -1.74
N TYR A 191 6.70 2.97 -1.94
CA TYR A 191 5.71 2.77 -0.87
C TYR A 191 5.12 1.36 -0.97
N ALA A 192 5.48 0.52 0.02
CA ALA A 192 5.11 -0.89 0.07
C ALA A 192 3.70 -1.09 0.62
N TYR A 193 2.74 -1.53 -0.22
CA TYR A 193 1.45 -1.96 0.30
C TYR A 193 1.44 -3.47 0.60
N SER A 194 0.46 -3.92 1.39
CA SER A 194 0.34 -5.30 1.89
C SER A 194 1.57 -5.81 2.66
N PRO A 195 2.14 -5.03 3.59
CA PRO A 195 3.31 -5.44 4.37
C PRO A 195 3.07 -6.71 5.20
N LEU A 196 1.83 -6.99 5.56
CA LEU A 196 1.40 -8.18 6.29
C LEU A 196 0.71 -9.23 5.39
N GLY A 197 0.87 -9.14 4.05
CA GLY A 197 0.29 -10.12 3.12
C GLY A 197 -1.24 -10.24 3.21
N GLY A 198 -1.97 -9.10 3.38
CA GLY A 198 -3.41 -9.13 3.55
C GLY A 198 -3.89 -9.80 4.85
N GLY A 199 -3.00 -10.03 5.79
CA GLY A 199 -3.24 -10.72 7.06
C GLY A 199 -2.56 -12.09 7.17
N PHE A 200 -1.83 -12.53 6.15
CA PHE A 200 -1.08 -13.78 6.14
C PHE A 200 -0.09 -13.86 7.32
N PHE A 201 0.71 -12.84 7.55
CA PHE A 201 1.68 -12.79 8.66
C PHE A 201 1.05 -12.45 10.03
N SER A 202 -0.26 -12.37 10.15
CA SER A 202 -0.92 -11.98 11.42
C SER A 202 -2.02 -12.93 11.87
N ARG A 203 -2.16 -14.08 11.22
CA ARG A 203 -3.19 -15.10 11.50
C ARG A 203 -2.58 -16.47 11.68
N SER A 204 -3.26 -17.33 12.44
CA SER A 204 -2.91 -18.74 12.49
C SER A 204 -3.27 -19.46 11.16
N ILE A 205 -2.65 -20.60 10.93
CA ILE A 205 -2.93 -21.44 9.75
C ILE A 205 -4.42 -21.80 9.67
N ASP A 206 -5.05 -22.12 10.79
CA ASP A 206 -6.51 -22.45 10.82
C ASP A 206 -7.36 -21.24 10.41
N GLN A 207 -7.00 -20.04 10.86
CA GLN A 207 -7.66 -18.78 10.46
C GLN A 207 -7.40 -18.39 8.99
N LEU A 208 -6.34 -18.90 8.39
CA LEU A 208 -6.07 -18.71 6.95
C LEU A 208 -6.86 -19.71 6.11
N ARG A 209 -6.94 -20.97 6.54
CA ARG A 209 -7.75 -22.01 5.89
C ARG A 209 -9.25 -21.73 5.95
N THR A 210 -9.71 -21.18 7.08
CA THR A 210 -11.11 -20.79 7.32
C THR A 210 -11.14 -19.33 7.79
N PRO A 211 -11.06 -18.36 6.85
CA PRO A 211 -11.02 -16.96 7.22
C PRO A 211 -12.30 -16.53 7.93
N PRO A 212 -12.21 -15.72 8.99
CA PRO A 212 -13.37 -15.11 9.60
C PRO A 212 -14.20 -14.34 8.57
N ALA A 213 -15.51 -14.52 8.61
CA ALA A 213 -16.46 -13.87 7.71
C ALA A 213 -16.25 -12.33 7.71
N GLY A 214 -16.30 -11.73 6.53
CA GLY A 214 -16.12 -10.30 6.36
C GLY A 214 -14.67 -9.80 6.47
N GLY A 215 -13.70 -10.66 6.76
CA GLY A 215 -12.28 -10.28 6.78
C GLY A 215 -11.69 -10.14 5.38
N ARG A 216 -10.57 -9.42 5.25
CA ARG A 216 -9.90 -9.21 3.94
C ARG A 216 -9.59 -10.52 3.19
N MET A 217 -9.13 -11.54 3.88
CA MET A 217 -8.88 -12.86 3.28
C MET A 217 -10.16 -13.54 2.79
N ASP A 218 -11.29 -13.33 3.46
CA ASP A 218 -12.58 -13.86 3.03
C ASP A 218 -13.12 -13.13 1.78
N GLN A 219 -13.00 -11.83 1.75
CA GLN A 219 -13.56 -10.97 0.70
C GLN A 219 -12.72 -10.90 -0.56
N MET A 220 -11.40 -10.91 -0.43
CA MET A 220 -10.49 -10.75 -1.56
C MET A 220 -9.88 -12.10 -1.96
N LYS A 221 -10.55 -12.82 -2.86
CA LYS A 221 -10.10 -14.14 -3.36
C LYS A 221 -8.68 -14.11 -3.94
N VAL A 222 -8.22 -12.97 -4.45
CA VAL A 222 -6.84 -12.81 -4.92
C VAL A 222 -5.82 -13.04 -3.79
N PHE A 223 -6.08 -12.55 -2.57
CA PHE A 223 -5.18 -12.81 -1.44
C PHE A 223 -5.20 -14.28 -1.02
N GLN A 224 -6.37 -14.94 -1.06
CA GLN A 224 -6.44 -16.37 -0.82
C GLN A 224 -5.59 -17.14 -1.84
N ALA A 225 -5.73 -16.84 -3.13
CA ALA A 225 -4.98 -17.51 -4.19
C ALA A 225 -3.46 -17.36 -4.03
N ILE A 226 -3.00 -16.18 -3.63
CA ILE A 226 -1.58 -15.92 -3.43
C ILE A 226 -1.06 -16.61 -2.16
N TYR A 227 -1.71 -16.40 -1.02
CA TYR A 227 -1.14 -16.71 0.29
C TYR A 227 -1.67 -18.02 0.91
N VAL A 228 -2.82 -18.54 0.48
CA VAL A 228 -3.43 -19.71 1.12
C VAL A 228 -3.33 -20.92 0.20
N ASN A 229 -2.15 -21.52 0.15
CA ASN A 229 -1.86 -22.79 -0.49
C ASN A 229 -0.93 -23.61 0.42
N GLU A 230 -0.86 -24.93 0.24
CA GLU A 230 -0.13 -25.82 1.16
C GLU A 230 1.33 -25.36 1.35
N MET A 231 2.03 -25.04 0.27
CA MET A 231 3.40 -24.55 0.36
C MET A 231 3.51 -23.30 1.23
N SER A 232 2.68 -22.28 0.99
CA SER A 232 2.73 -21.04 1.78
C SER A 232 2.43 -21.29 3.26
N LEU A 233 1.52 -22.22 3.55
CA LEU A 233 1.18 -22.59 4.94
C LEU A 233 2.30 -23.36 5.62
N GLU A 234 3.01 -24.25 4.92
CA GLU A 234 4.21 -24.91 5.43
C GLU A 234 5.34 -23.92 5.72
N LEU A 235 5.57 -22.95 4.81
CA LEU A 235 6.53 -21.88 5.02
C LEU A 235 6.16 -21.03 6.24
N LEU A 236 4.87 -20.71 6.41
CA LEU A 236 4.37 -19.97 7.56
C LEU A 236 4.54 -20.75 8.87
N GLN A 237 4.32 -22.06 8.86
CA GLN A 237 4.53 -22.92 10.02
C GLN A 237 5.99 -22.85 10.48
N ARG A 238 6.93 -23.04 9.56
CA ARG A 238 8.38 -22.94 9.83
C ARG A 238 8.78 -21.58 10.40
N LEU A 239 8.24 -20.51 9.81
CA LEU A 239 8.45 -19.15 10.29
C LEU A 239 7.90 -18.96 11.70
N THR A 240 6.69 -19.49 11.98
CA THR A 240 6.07 -19.42 13.31
C THR A 240 6.95 -20.08 14.36
N GLU A 241 7.41 -21.30 14.12
CA GLU A 241 8.29 -22.03 15.04
C GLU A 241 9.62 -21.31 15.29
N THR A 242 10.16 -20.65 14.27
CA THR A 242 11.39 -19.84 14.38
C THR A 242 11.15 -18.58 15.19
N CYS A 243 10.02 -17.91 14.96
CA CYS A 243 9.62 -16.71 15.70
C CYS A 243 9.34 -17.03 17.18
N ASP A 244 8.65 -18.12 17.47
CA ASP A 244 8.35 -18.56 18.84
C ASP A 244 9.63 -18.81 19.64
N LYS A 245 10.63 -19.49 19.04
CA LYS A 245 11.95 -19.69 19.67
C LYS A 245 12.69 -18.37 19.92
N ALA A 246 12.44 -17.36 19.09
CA ALA A 246 13.06 -16.03 19.23
C ALA A 246 12.25 -15.09 20.13
N GLY A 247 11.07 -15.48 20.63
CA GLY A 247 10.21 -14.68 21.48
C GLY A 247 9.58 -13.49 20.76
N VAL A 248 9.33 -13.60 19.43
CA VAL A 248 8.68 -12.59 18.62
C VAL A 248 7.46 -13.17 17.91
N THR A 249 6.42 -12.38 17.70
CA THR A 249 5.28 -12.81 16.87
C THR A 249 5.62 -12.73 15.39
N VAL A 250 4.99 -13.55 14.54
CA VAL A 250 5.17 -13.49 13.08
C VAL A 250 4.83 -12.10 12.52
N ARG A 251 3.81 -11.44 13.08
CA ARG A 251 3.44 -10.06 12.73
C ARG A 251 4.59 -9.08 12.98
N GLU A 252 5.15 -9.10 14.19
CA GLU A 252 6.29 -8.26 14.54
C GLU A 252 7.48 -8.57 13.64
N ALA A 253 7.77 -9.85 13.44
CA ALA A 253 8.87 -10.28 12.59
C ALA A 253 8.74 -9.71 11.17
N ALA A 254 7.56 -9.81 10.55
CA ALA A 254 7.33 -9.29 9.20
C ALA A 254 7.51 -7.76 9.12
N LEU A 255 6.98 -7.01 10.08
CA LEU A 255 7.12 -5.54 10.11
C LEU A 255 8.55 -5.11 10.41
N ARG A 256 9.20 -5.71 11.43
CA ARG A 256 10.60 -5.42 11.77
C ARG A 256 11.56 -5.81 10.64
N TRP A 257 11.24 -6.88 9.88
CA TRP A 257 12.02 -7.22 8.69
C TRP A 257 11.95 -6.08 7.65
N LEU A 258 10.77 -5.55 7.38
CA LEU A 258 10.60 -4.42 6.46
C LEU A 258 11.35 -3.16 6.92
N MET A 259 11.34 -2.90 8.22
CA MET A 259 11.97 -1.70 8.80
C MET A 259 13.50 -1.77 8.84
N HIS A 260 14.09 -2.97 9.03
CA HIS A 260 15.52 -3.13 9.36
C HIS A 260 16.32 -4.01 8.39
N HIS A 261 15.67 -4.93 7.66
CA HIS A 261 16.37 -5.97 6.90
C HIS A 261 16.01 -5.97 5.40
N SER A 262 15.03 -5.18 4.99
CA SER A 262 14.66 -5.01 3.59
C SER A 262 15.55 -4.00 2.87
N PRO A 263 15.58 -3.97 1.52
CA PRO A 263 16.27 -2.94 0.75
C PRO A 263 15.59 -1.57 0.74
N LEU A 264 14.53 -1.38 1.55
CA LEU A 264 13.86 -0.09 1.70
C LEU A 264 14.78 0.93 2.37
N LYS A 265 14.68 2.19 1.94
CA LYS A 265 15.49 3.32 2.41
C LYS A 265 14.63 4.34 3.16
N GLU A 266 15.26 5.35 3.73
CA GLU A 266 14.59 6.41 4.50
C GLU A 266 13.50 7.16 3.70
N ALA A 267 13.69 7.34 2.39
CA ALA A 267 12.66 7.97 1.53
C ALA A 267 11.45 7.07 1.29
N ASP A 268 11.61 5.73 1.47
CA ASP A 268 10.56 4.75 1.24
C ASP A 268 9.61 4.64 2.43
N GLY A 269 8.49 3.95 2.21
CA GLY A 269 7.51 3.74 3.26
C GLY A 269 6.79 2.41 3.18
N ILE A 270 6.20 2.01 4.29
CA ILE A 270 5.27 0.88 4.35
C ILE A 270 3.86 1.40 4.64
N ILE A 271 2.87 0.90 3.90
CA ILE A 271 1.46 1.29 4.05
C ILE A 271 0.78 0.28 4.97
N LEU A 272 0.54 0.72 6.21
CA LEU A 272 -0.11 -0.09 7.23
C LEU A 272 -1.61 0.13 7.24
N GLY A 273 -2.38 -0.95 7.05
CA GLY A 273 -3.81 -1.00 7.34
C GLY A 273 -4.07 -1.76 8.64
N ALA A 274 -5.19 -1.45 9.30
CA ALA A 274 -5.67 -2.17 10.45
C ALA A 274 -7.19 -2.21 10.47
N SER A 275 -7.79 -3.21 11.13
CA SER A 275 -9.23 -3.32 11.28
C SER A 275 -9.74 -2.70 12.59
N SER A 276 -8.84 -2.29 13.48
CA SER A 276 -9.15 -1.63 14.74
C SER A 276 -8.00 -0.76 15.22
N GLU A 277 -8.29 0.17 16.15
CA GLU A 277 -7.29 1.00 16.84
C GLU A 277 -6.22 0.13 17.53
N THR A 278 -6.65 -0.91 18.24
CA THR A 278 -5.75 -1.86 18.92
C THR A 278 -4.78 -2.53 17.94
N GLN A 279 -5.27 -2.97 16.78
CA GLN A 279 -4.40 -3.55 15.75
C GLN A 279 -3.43 -2.52 15.17
N MET A 280 -3.89 -1.28 14.96
CA MET A 280 -3.01 -0.21 14.48
C MET A 280 -1.90 0.07 15.49
N GLU A 281 -2.23 0.20 16.76
CA GLU A 281 -1.26 0.41 17.83
C GLU A 281 -0.23 -0.73 17.93
N GLN A 282 -0.69 -1.99 17.83
CA GLN A 282 0.20 -3.15 17.81
C GLN A 282 1.15 -3.13 16.60
N ASN A 283 0.65 -2.75 15.42
CA ASN A 283 1.45 -2.65 14.21
C ASN A 283 2.50 -1.53 14.33
N LEU A 284 2.13 -0.38 14.88
CA LEU A 284 3.05 0.76 15.10
C LEU A 284 4.17 0.37 16.08
N LYS A 285 3.81 -0.24 17.23
CA LYS A 285 4.80 -0.74 18.20
C LYS A 285 5.74 -1.77 17.58
N ALA A 286 5.23 -2.63 16.70
CA ALA A 286 6.07 -3.59 15.97
C ALA A 286 7.08 -2.91 15.06
N CYS A 287 6.69 -1.83 14.37
CA CYS A 287 7.58 -1.03 13.51
C CYS A 287 8.69 -0.31 14.31
N GLU A 288 8.41 0.05 15.56
CA GLU A 288 9.37 0.70 16.47
C GLU A 288 10.35 -0.30 17.12
N GLY A 289 10.10 -1.60 16.98
CA GLY A 289 10.93 -2.68 17.54
C GLY A 289 12.35 -2.72 16.96
N ALA A 290 13.29 -3.26 17.71
CA ALA A 290 14.68 -3.42 17.28
C ALA A 290 14.83 -4.40 16.09
N ALA A 291 16.01 -4.43 15.47
CA ALA A 291 16.35 -5.43 14.45
C ALA A 291 16.10 -6.87 14.95
N LEU A 292 15.76 -7.76 14.01
CA LEU A 292 15.44 -9.16 14.33
C LEU A 292 16.69 -9.98 14.68
N PRO A 293 16.57 -11.05 15.49
CA PRO A 293 17.59 -12.07 15.61
C PRO A 293 17.93 -12.68 14.24
N GLN A 294 19.21 -13.02 14.03
CA GLN A 294 19.69 -13.53 12.74
C GLN A 294 18.93 -14.79 12.28
N SER A 295 18.57 -15.68 13.18
CA SER A 295 17.79 -16.89 12.87
C SER A 295 16.44 -16.60 12.19
N VAL A 296 15.78 -15.51 12.58
CA VAL A 296 14.51 -15.09 11.96
C VAL A 296 14.78 -14.46 10.60
N VAL A 297 15.84 -13.68 10.45
CA VAL A 297 16.25 -13.08 9.16
C VAL A 297 16.61 -14.18 8.16
N ASP A 298 17.37 -15.18 8.58
CA ASP A 298 17.74 -16.33 7.74
C ASP A 298 16.51 -17.12 7.31
N CYS A 299 15.58 -17.37 8.23
CA CYS A 299 14.31 -18.03 7.92
C CYS A 299 13.50 -17.27 6.85
N PHE A 300 13.42 -15.93 6.94
CA PHE A 300 12.78 -15.12 5.89
C PHE A 300 13.49 -15.24 4.53
N ALA A 301 14.82 -15.29 4.52
CA ALA A 301 15.58 -15.47 3.29
C ALA A 301 15.31 -16.85 2.64
N GLU A 302 15.28 -17.91 3.44
CA GLU A 302 14.98 -19.26 3.00
C GLU A 302 13.56 -19.38 2.42
N ILE A 303 12.54 -18.97 3.19
CA ILE A 303 11.13 -19.08 2.74
C ILE A 303 10.87 -18.25 1.49
N SER A 304 11.47 -17.06 1.35
CA SER A 304 11.34 -16.23 0.16
C SER A 304 12.03 -16.90 -1.05
N SER A 305 13.21 -17.48 -0.85
CA SER A 305 13.93 -18.21 -1.91
C SER A 305 13.14 -19.42 -2.41
N GLU A 306 12.58 -20.21 -1.50
CA GLU A 306 11.76 -21.36 -1.85
C GLU A 306 10.47 -20.95 -2.58
N TYR A 307 9.80 -19.90 -2.11
CA TYR A 307 8.59 -19.36 -2.73
C TYR A 307 8.86 -18.87 -4.17
N LYS A 308 9.98 -18.18 -4.37
CA LYS A 308 10.45 -17.75 -5.69
C LYS A 308 10.81 -18.93 -6.59
N ALA A 309 11.53 -19.92 -6.07
CA ALA A 309 11.91 -21.12 -6.84
C ALA A 309 10.68 -21.93 -7.32
N ALA A 310 9.58 -21.86 -6.59
CA ALA A 310 8.30 -22.45 -7.00
C ALA A 310 7.49 -21.61 -8.00
N GLY A 311 8.04 -20.50 -8.50
CA GLY A 311 7.37 -19.59 -9.45
C GLY A 311 6.16 -18.87 -8.86
N LYS A 312 6.14 -18.66 -7.53
CA LYS A 312 4.99 -18.01 -6.84
C LYS A 312 5.24 -16.55 -6.50
N ASP A 313 6.47 -16.08 -6.60
CA ASP A 313 6.87 -14.69 -6.36
C ASP A 313 6.87 -13.89 -7.68
N GLU A 314 5.72 -13.79 -8.35
CA GLU A 314 5.62 -13.11 -9.66
C GLU A 314 4.87 -11.77 -9.61
N MET A 315 4.21 -11.47 -8.49
CA MET A 315 3.33 -10.29 -8.38
C MET A 315 4.08 -9.04 -7.94
N TYR A 316 4.74 -8.36 -8.86
CA TYR A 316 5.14 -6.97 -8.58
C TYR A 316 4.34 -5.93 -9.40
N CYS A 317 3.66 -6.35 -10.47
CA CYS A 317 2.76 -5.52 -11.27
C CYS A 317 1.61 -6.36 -11.83
N VAL A 318 0.50 -5.75 -12.24
CA VAL A 318 -0.68 -6.40 -12.86
C VAL A 318 -0.84 -6.03 -14.33
#